data_546bf162ff3320b35f256cb045d8336f
#
_entry.id   546bf162ff3320b35f256cb045d8336f
#
_cell.length_a   1.000
_cell.length_b   1.000
_cell.length_c   1.000
_cell.angle_alpha   90.00
_cell.angle_beta   90.00
_cell.angle_gamma   90.00
#
_symmetry.space_group_name_H-M   'P 1'
#
loop_
_entity.id
_entity.type
_entity.pdbx_description
1 polymer ?
#
loop_
_entity_poly.entity_id
_entity_poly.type
_entity_poly.pdbx_seq_one_letter_code
_entity_poly.pdbx_strand_id
1 'polypeptide(L)'
;NFSATISGLTGNTSYYIRAYVYGNSRYTYSDAFTATTESQSLDEQLKNYVAPAYEDNYVDIAAWNQRSRWNLANVHDPTVMKADDGYYYMYQTDASYGNAHSGNGHFHARRSKDLVNWEYLGATMTETPPTWIKEKLNAYRAEMGLEPIDSPSYGYWAPVARKVATGKYRMYYSIVITNYIKTGKPEIENNGNFDGSWTERAFIGLMETSDPASNIWEDKGFVVCSASDKGKTDYGRVSTGDWNCLLY
;
A
#
# COMPACT_ATOMS: atom_id res chain seq x y z
N ASN A 1 -20.16 -51.40 -20.80
CA ASN A 1 -19.35 -50.32 -20.22
C ASN A 1 -19.77 -49.01 -20.84
N PHE A 2 -19.96 -48.01 -20.06
CA PHE A 2 -20.17 -46.65 -20.51
C PHE A 2 -19.18 -45.71 -19.79
N SER A 3 -18.87 -44.59 -20.38
CA SER A 3 -18.10 -43.51 -19.80
C SER A 3 -18.86 -42.20 -19.93
N ALA A 4 -18.71 -41.33 -18.97
CA ALA A 4 -19.26 -39.99 -18.98
C ALA A 4 -18.22 -39.00 -18.47
N THR A 5 -18.22 -37.82 -19.07
CA THR A 5 -17.39 -36.69 -18.58
C THR A 5 -18.30 -35.72 -17.83
N ILE A 6 -17.91 -35.36 -16.64
CA ILE A 6 -18.60 -34.32 -15.85
C ILE A 6 -17.75 -33.08 -15.91
N SER A 7 -18.33 -31.96 -16.34
CA SER A 7 -17.67 -30.66 -16.45
C SER A 7 -18.34 -29.62 -15.54
N GLY A 8 -17.70 -28.47 -15.34
CA GLY A 8 -18.24 -27.39 -14.52
C GLY A 8 -18.11 -27.63 -13.02
N LEU A 9 -17.25 -28.53 -12.60
CA LEU A 9 -16.99 -28.79 -11.18
C LEU A 9 -16.07 -27.71 -10.59
N THR A 10 -16.32 -27.36 -9.34
CA THR A 10 -15.44 -26.45 -8.59
C THR A 10 -14.13 -27.16 -8.24
N GLY A 11 -13.02 -26.50 -8.43
CA GLY A 11 -11.69 -27.03 -8.05
C GLY A 11 -11.55 -27.24 -6.54
N ASN A 12 -10.65 -28.14 -6.14
CA ASN A 12 -10.37 -28.48 -4.74
C ASN A 12 -11.63 -28.85 -3.93
N THR A 13 -12.57 -29.51 -4.58
CA THR A 13 -13.88 -29.86 -3.98
C THR A 13 -14.12 -31.36 -4.10
N SER A 14 -14.56 -31.98 -2.99
CA SER A 14 -14.92 -33.40 -2.99
C SER A 14 -16.39 -33.56 -3.42
N TYR A 15 -16.60 -34.45 -4.38
CA TYR A 15 -17.90 -34.81 -4.92
C TYR A 15 -18.22 -36.27 -4.65
N TYR A 16 -19.47 -36.55 -4.32
CA TYR A 16 -20.01 -37.90 -4.24
C TYR A 16 -20.72 -38.22 -5.56
N ILE A 17 -20.23 -39.23 -6.27
CA ILE A 17 -20.71 -39.54 -7.62
C ILE A 17 -21.39 -40.90 -7.58
N ARG A 18 -22.56 -41.02 -8.24
CA ARG A 18 -23.29 -42.25 -8.44
C ARG A 18 -23.75 -42.36 -9.87
N ALA A 19 -23.64 -43.56 -10.44
CA ALA A 19 -24.36 -43.87 -11.66
C ALA A 19 -25.81 -44.26 -11.32
N TYR A 20 -26.71 -44.06 -12.27
CA TYR A 20 -28.07 -44.52 -12.12
C TYR A 20 -28.60 -45.16 -13.40
N VAL A 21 -29.58 -46.03 -13.21
CA VAL A 21 -30.42 -46.59 -14.28
C VAL A 21 -31.87 -46.25 -13.97
N TYR A 22 -32.60 -45.78 -14.97
CA TYR A 22 -34.04 -45.57 -14.87
C TYR A 22 -34.79 -46.63 -15.68
N GLY A 23 -35.65 -47.37 -14.99
CA GLY A 23 -36.51 -48.36 -15.61
C GLY A 23 -37.70 -48.70 -14.68
N ASN A 24 -38.82 -49.11 -15.29
CA ASN A 24 -40.05 -49.42 -14.52
C ASN A 24 -40.48 -48.29 -13.57
N SER A 25 -40.38 -47.05 -14.01
CA SER A 25 -40.69 -45.86 -13.22
C SER A 25 -39.88 -45.72 -11.94
N ARG A 26 -38.69 -46.31 -11.87
CA ARG A 26 -37.79 -46.28 -10.73
C ARG A 26 -36.38 -45.92 -11.13
N TYR A 27 -35.66 -45.17 -10.23
CA TYR A 27 -34.21 -44.99 -10.29
C TYR A 27 -33.52 -46.03 -9.42
N THR A 28 -32.50 -46.68 -9.97
CA THR A 28 -31.58 -47.56 -9.20
C THR A 28 -30.19 -46.93 -9.30
N TYR A 29 -29.56 -46.73 -8.18
CA TYR A 29 -28.23 -46.06 -8.07
C TYR A 29 -27.16 -47.08 -7.74
N SER A 30 -25.95 -46.84 -8.26
CA SER A 30 -24.76 -47.51 -7.79
C SER A 30 -24.37 -47.08 -6.39
N ASP A 31 -23.41 -47.76 -5.78
CA ASP A 31 -22.68 -47.21 -4.65
C ASP A 31 -22.06 -45.87 -5.05
N ALA A 32 -21.93 -44.98 -4.04
CA ALA A 32 -21.25 -43.72 -4.22
C ALA A 32 -19.72 -43.93 -4.21
N PHE A 33 -19.03 -43.23 -5.06
CA PHE A 33 -17.59 -43.04 -4.88
C PHE A 33 -17.27 -41.56 -4.70
N THR A 34 -16.19 -41.25 -4.00
CA THR A 34 -15.74 -39.89 -3.76
C THR A 34 -14.62 -39.57 -4.72
N ALA A 35 -14.71 -38.46 -5.41
CA ALA A 35 -13.61 -37.88 -6.19
C ALA A 35 -13.40 -36.41 -5.75
N THR A 36 -12.15 -36.03 -5.59
CA THR A 36 -11.78 -34.65 -5.30
C THR A 36 -11.17 -34.04 -6.58
N THR A 37 -11.71 -32.92 -6.99
CA THR A 37 -11.17 -32.17 -8.14
C THR A 37 -9.85 -31.52 -7.75
N GLU A 38 -8.94 -31.43 -8.71
CA GLU A 38 -7.71 -30.66 -8.53
C GLU A 38 -8.01 -29.16 -8.34
N SER A 39 -7.11 -28.44 -7.66
CA SER A 39 -7.20 -26.99 -7.59
C SER A 39 -6.96 -26.41 -8.99
N GLN A 40 -7.76 -25.42 -9.37
CA GLN A 40 -7.50 -24.68 -10.60
C GLN A 40 -6.14 -24.00 -10.52
N SER A 41 -5.39 -24.06 -11.61
CA SER A 41 -4.16 -23.27 -11.73
C SER A 41 -4.48 -21.77 -11.63
N LEU A 42 -3.49 -20.97 -11.23
CA LEU A 42 -3.66 -19.51 -11.17
C LEU A 42 -4.09 -18.94 -12.53
N ASP A 43 -3.55 -19.49 -13.62
CA ASP A 43 -3.88 -19.07 -14.99
C ASP A 43 -5.35 -19.36 -15.34
N GLU A 44 -5.89 -20.48 -14.90
CA GLU A 44 -7.31 -20.82 -15.09
C GLU A 44 -8.21 -19.94 -14.24
N GLN A 45 -7.81 -19.64 -12.99
CA GLN A 45 -8.52 -18.72 -12.12
C GLN A 45 -8.58 -17.31 -12.73
N LEU A 46 -7.45 -16.83 -13.27
CA LEU A 46 -7.37 -15.52 -13.92
C LEU A 46 -8.19 -15.45 -15.22
N LYS A 47 -8.20 -16.50 -16.04
CA LYS A 47 -9.01 -16.57 -17.27
C LYS A 47 -10.51 -16.53 -16.99
N ASN A 48 -10.93 -17.11 -15.88
CA ASN A 48 -12.33 -17.24 -15.50
C ASN A 48 -12.76 -16.17 -14.47
N TYR A 49 -11.83 -15.25 -14.10
CA TYR A 49 -12.14 -14.20 -13.16
C TYR A 49 -13.17 -13.22 -13.73
N VAL A 50 -14.25 -13.07 -13.01
CA VAL A 50 -15.25 -12.03 -13.26
C VAL A 50 -15.14 -11.01 -12.14
N ALA A 51 -14.82 -9.77 -12.49
CA ALA A 51 -14.74 -8.69 -11.51
C ALA A 51 -16.12 -8.49 -10.84
N PRO A 52 -16.18 -8.37 -9.50
CA PRO A 52 -17.43 -8.04 -8.83
C PRO A 52 -18.00 -6.73 -9.34
N ALA A 53 -19.31 -6.66 -9.50
CA ALA A 53 -20.00 -5.40 -9.75
C ALA A 53 -19.99 -4.55 -8.46
N TYR A 54 -19.77 -3.25 -8.60
CA TYR A 54 -19.84 -2.29 -7.49
C TYR A 54 -20.61 -1.04 -7.94
N GLU A 55 -21.16 -0.34 -6.96
CA GLU A 55 -21.77 0.95 -7.17
C GLU A 55 -20.75 2.06 -6.98
N ASP A 56 -20.60 2.96 -7.96
CA ASP A 56 -19.74 4.12 -7.83
C ASP A 56 -20.44 5.23 -7.06
N ASN A 57 -20.14 5.32 -5.77
CA ASN A 57 -20.70 6.33 -4.88
C ASN A 57 -20.01 7.71 -5.01
N TYR A 58 -19.02 7.86 -5.87
CA TYR A 58 -18.22 9.08 -6.01
C TYR A 58 -18.44 9.82 -7.34
N VAL A 59 -19.27 9.30 -8.23
CA VAL A 59 -19.50 9.88 -9.56
C VAL A 59 -19.88 11.38 -9.50
N ASP A 60 -20.68 11.78 -8.53
CA ASP A 60 -21.15 13.17 -8.38
C ASP A 60 -20.08 14.12 -7.89
N ILE A 61 -18.96 13.62 -7.34
CA ILE A 61 -17.85 14.42 -6.83
C ILE A 61 -16.54 14.19 -7.58
N ALA A 62 -16.57 13.43 -8.70
CA ALA A 62 -15.36 13.08 -9.45
C ALA A 62 -14.67 14.28 -10.12
N ALA A 63 -15.41 15.36 -10.39
CA ALA A 63 -14.88 16.54 -11.05
C ALA A 63 -13.83 17.27 -10.18
N TRP A 64 -12.78 17.81 -10.80
CA TRP A 64 -11.68 18.48 -10.11
C TRP A 64 -12.12 19.63 -9.19
N ASN A 65 -13.16 20.36 -9.55
CA ASN A 65 -13.70 21.42 -8.71
C ASN A 65 -14.43 20.92 -7.45
N GLN A 66 -14.66 19.62 -7.33
CA GLN A 66 -15.24 18.95 -6.15
C GLN A 66 -14.18 18.32 -5.23
N ARG A 67 -12.89 18.49 -5.51
CA ARG A 67 -11.80 17.81 -4.81
C ARG A 67 -11.79 17.98 -3.29
N SER A 68 -12.32 19.08 -2.77
CA SER A 68 -12.46 19.28 -1.32
C SER A 68 -13.40 18.28 -0.65
N ARG A 69 -14.24 17.60 -1.42
CA ARG A 69 -15.19 16.58 -0.97
C ARG A 69 -14.64 15.14 -1.10
N TRP A 70 -13.50 14.96 -1.74
CA TRP A 70 -12.97 13.63 -2.04
C TRP A 70 -12.62 12.83 -0.80
N ASN A 71 -12.00 13.46 0.20
CA ASN A 71 -11.63 12.78 1.44
C ASN A 71 -10.92 11.43 1.16
N LEU A 72 -11.45 10.35 1.72
CA LEU A 72 -10.91 9.00 1.56
C LEU A 72 -11.08 8.41 0.15
N ALA A 73 -11.85 9.04 -0.74
CA ALA A 73 -11.88 8.69 -2.15
C ALA A 73 -10.61 9.12 -2.88
N ASN A 74 -9.86 10.08 -2.33
CA ASN A 74 -8.59 10.52 -2.86
C ASN A 74 -7.47 9.59 -2.39
N VAL A 75 -7.13 8.61 -3.21
CA VAL A 75 -6.14 7.58 -2.92
C VAL A 75 -4.91 7.77 -3.80
N HIS A 76 -3.75 7.93 -3.17
CA HIS A 76 -2.45 8.02 -3.84
C HIS A 76 -1.54 6.88 -3.41
N ASP A 77 -0.72 6.37 -4.33
CA ASP A 77 0.30 5.35 -4.09
C ASP A 77 -0.21 4.18 -3.23
N PRO A 78 -1.32 3.54 -3.59
CA PRO A 78 -1.86 2.48 -2.77
C PRO A 78 -0.95 1.25 -2.79
N THR A 79 -0.65 0.72 -1.62
CA THR A 79 -0.04 -0.59 -1.46
C THR A 79 -1.06 -1.56 -0.89
N VAL A 80 -1.15 -2.75 -1.47
CA VAL A 80 -2.09 -3.78 -1.02
C VAL A 80 -1.34 -5.06 -0.69
N MET A 81 -1.64 -5.66 0.45
CA MET A 81 -1.12 -6.97 0.84
C MET A 81 -2.24 -7.87 1.35
N LYS A 82 -2.11 -9.17 1.12
CA LYS A 82 -2.99 -10.19 1.72
C LYS A 82 -2.39 -10.66 3.03
N ALA A 83 -3.18 -10.62 4.12
CA ALA A 83 -2.76 -11.07 5.43
C ALA A 83 -3.19 -12.52 5.74
N ASP A 84 -2.74 -13.04 6.87
CA ASP A 84 -3.02 -14.42 7.30
C ASP A 84 -4.49 -14.65 7.67
N ASP A 85 -5.21 -13.61 8.05
CA ASP A 85 -6.65 -13.62 8.35
C ASP A 85 -7.52 -13.70 7.08
N GLY A 86 -6.90 -13.69 5.90
CA GLY A 86 -7.56 -13.75 4.60
C GLY A 86 -8.05 -12.43 4.07
N TYR A 87 -7.90 -11.33 4.81
CA TYR A 87 -8.20 -10.00 4.33
C TYR A 87 -7.05 -9.43 3.50
N TYR A 88 -7.40 -8.51 2.60
CA TYR A 88 -6.50 -7.59 1.92
C TYR A 88 -6.47 -6.29 2.71
N TYR A 89 -5.28 -5.76 2.95
CA TYR A 89 -5.05 -4.48 3.61
C TYR A 89 -4.41 -3.51 2.64
N MET A 90 -4.96 -2.32 2.55
CA MET A 90 -4.47 -1.23 1.71
C MET A 90 -4.03 -0.07 2.59
N TYR A 91 -2.88 0.49 2.26
CA TYR A 91 -2.32 1.70 2.86
C TYR A 91 -2.00 2.68 1.74
N GLN A 92 -2.02 3.98 2.03
CA GLN A 92 -1.87 5.02 1.02
C GLN A 92 -1.02 6.19 1.51
N THR A 93 -0.48 6.94 0.56
CA THR A 93 0.05 8.29 0.78
C THR A 93 -1.02 9.19 1.40
N ASP A 94 -0.61 10.13 2.24
CA ASP A 94 -1.51 11.16 2.72
C ASP A 94 -1.96 12.04 1.55
N ALA A 95 -3.23 11.94 1.23
CA ALA A 95 -3.80 12.72 0.14
C ALA A 95 -4.23 14.10 0.64
N SER A 96 -4.01 15.10 -0.19
CA SER A 96 -4.10 16.52 0.20
C SER A 96 -5.52 17.10 0.18
N TYR A 97 -6.53 16.31 -0.24
CA TYR A 97 -7.86 16.84 -0.49
C TYR A 97 -8.90 16.29 0.47
N GLY A 98 -9.72 17.19 1.00
CA GLY A 98 -10.70 16.89 2.02
C GLY A 98 -10.11 16.97 3.42
N ASN A 99 -10.89 16.58 4.42
CA ASN A 99 -10.54 16.71 5.83
C ASN A 99 -10.26 15.38 6.55
N ALA A 100 -10.26 14.26 5.82
CA ALA A 100 -10.08 12.95 6.44
C ALA A 100 -8.68 12.79 7.08
N HIS A 101 -7.68 13.49 6.52
CA HIS A 101 -6.30 13.40 6.98
C HIS A 101 -5.95 14.44 8.06
N SER A 102 -6.72 15.52 8.16
CA SER A 102 -6.40 16.61 9.09
C SER A 102 -6.62 16.17 10.54
N GLY A 103 -5.54 16.11 11.32
CA GLY A 103 -5.56 15.75 12.73
C GLY A 103 -5.86 14.26 13.00
N ASN A 104 -5.91 13.41 11.97
CA ASN A 104 -6.26 12.00 12.10
C ASN A 104 -5.07 11.04 11.90
N GLY A 105 -3.86 11.58 11.75
CA GLY A 105 -2.64 10.78 11.53
C GLY A 105 -2.37 10.49 10.05
N HIS A 106 -1.42 9.58 9.81
CA HIS A 106 -0.83 9.35 8.50
C HIS A 106 -0.97 7.90 8.04
N PHE A 107 -0.85 7.67 6.73
CA PHE A 107 -0.96 6.36 6.07
C PHE A 107 -2.28 5.65 6.38
N HIS A 108 -3.36 6.21 5.88
CA HIS A 108 -4.71 5.70 6.11
C HIS A 108 -4.88 4.29 5.57
N ALA A 109 -5.44 3.42 6.43
CA ALA A 109 -5.61 2.01 6.17
C ALA A 109 -7.05 1.63 5.87
N ARG A 110 -7.21 0.64 5.01
CA ARG A 110 -8.48 -0.03 4.71
C ARG A 110 -8.26 -1.52 4.62
N ARG A 111 -9.33 -2.30 4.84
CA ARG A 111 -9.30 -3.74 4.57
C ARG A 111 -10.48 -4.17 3.71
N SER A 112 -10.30 -5.26 2.99
CA SER A 112 -11.32 -5.87 2.13
C SER A 112 -11.17 -7.37 2.08
N LYS A 113 -12.27 -8.10 1.82
CA LYS A 113 -12.25 -9.53 1.49
C LYS A 113 -12.25 -9.78 -0.02
N ASP A 114 -12.72 -8.83 -0.81
CA ASP A 114 -13.05 -9.00 -2.22
C ASP A 114 -12.37 -7.96 -3.13
N LEU A 115 -11.57 -7.03 -2.57
CA LEU A 115 -10.91 -5.92 -3.26
C LEU A 115 -11.88 -4.88 -3.87
N VAL A 116 -13.16 -4.99 -3.59
CA VAL A 116 -14.23 -4.09 -4.05
C VAL A 116 -14.80 -3.30 -2.88
N ASN A 117 -15.20 -4.01 -1.81
CA ASN A 117 -15.79 -3.41 -0.64
C ASN A 117 -14.71 -3.20 0.43
N TRP A 118 -14.45 -1.95 0.78
CA TRP A 118 -13.38 -1.56 1.68
C TRP A 118 -13.91 -0.96 2.97
N GLU A 119 -13.45 -1.50 4.09
CA GLU A 119 -13.68 -0.98 5.43
C GLU A 119 -12.51 -0.10 5.84
N TYR A 120 -12.78 1.12 6.28
CA TYR A 120 -11.76 2.05 6.77
C TYR A 120 -11.34 1.70 8.20
N LEU A 121 -10.04 1.68 8.45
CA LEU A 121 -9.46 1.30 9.75
C LEU A 121 -8.81 2.46 10.50
N GLY A 122 -8.69 3.64 9.89
CA GLY A 122 -7.96 4.76 10.46
C GLY A 122 -6.53 4.88 9.93
N ALA A 123 -5.77 5.79 10.52
CA ALA A 123 -4.36 5.98 10.21
C ALA A 123 -3.47 4.96 10.95
N THR A 124 -2.34 4.60 10.34
CA THR A 124 -1.35 3.67 10.92
C THR A 124 -0.28 4.38 11.74
N MET A 125 -0.09 5.65 11.49
CA MET A 125 0.85 6.52 12.21
C MET A 125 0.08 7.69 12.82
N THR A 126 0.46 8.09 14.03
CA THR A 126 -0.14 9.25 14.70
C THR A 126 0.22 10.54 13.99
N GLU A 127 -0.56 11.61 14.24
CA GLU A 127 -0.31 12.95 13.70
C GLU A 127 1.09 13.49 14.07
N THR A 128 1.58 13.15 15.26
CA THR A 128 2.92 13.52 15.68
C THR A 128 3.94 12.57 15.08
N PRO A 129 4.88 13.08 14.26
CA PRO A 129 5.90 12.25 13.65
C PRO A 129 6.85 11.66 14.70
N PRO A 130 7.47 10.50 14.44
CA PRO A 130 8.50 9.93 15.28
C PRO A 130 9.68 10.91 15.48
N THR A 131 10.16 11.03 16.70
CA THR A 131 11.20 12.01 17.07
C THR A 131 12.51 11.81 16.32
N TRP A 132 12.84 10.55 15.98
CA TRP A 132 14.04 10.21 15.23
C TRP A 132 14.17 10.93 13.89
N ILE A 133 13.06 11.33 13.27
CA ILE A 133 13.06 12.02 11.96
C ILE A 133 13.76 13.37 12.09
N LYS A 134 13.34 14.20 13.06
CA LYS A 134 13.95 15.50 13.33
C LYS A 134 15.39 15.36 13.81
N GLU A 135 15.64 14.40 14.69
CA GLU A 135 16.98 14.14 15.21
C GLU A 135 17.96 13.77 14.10
N LYS A 136 17.54 12.82 13.22
CA LYS A 136 18.34 12.39 12.08
C LYS A 136 18.56 13.52 11.07
N LEU A 137 17.53 14.28 10.76
CA LEU A 137 17.61 15.46 9.90
C LEU A 137 18.68 16.43 10.40
N ASN A 138 18.61 16.83 11.67
CA ASN A 138 19.51 17.82 12.22
C ASN A 138 20.94 17.28 12.38
N ALA A 139 21.11 15.98 12.65
CA ALA A 139 22.43 15.36 12.62
C ALA A 139 23.06 15.43 11.22
N TYR A 140 22.30 15.12 10.17
CA TYR A 140 22.80 15.20 8.79
C TYR A 140 23.03 16.63 8.33
N ARG A 141 22.20 17.58 8.74
CA ARG A 141 22.41 19.00 8.48
C ARG A 141 23.70 19.51 9.13
N ALA A 142 23.96 19.12 10.38
CA ALA A 142 25.22 19.47 11.05
C ALA A 142 26.46 18.91 10.32
N GLU A 143 26.40 17.68 9.81
CA GLU A 143 27.46 17.10 8.98
C GLU A 143 27.69 17.88 7.66
N MET A 144 26.66 18.55 7.16
CA MET A 144 26.73 19.43 5.98
C MET A 144 27.15 20.88 6.33
N GLY A 145 27.33 21.21 7.60
CA GLY A 145 27.59 22.57 8.06
C GLY A 145 26.36 23.50 8.02
N LEU A 146 25.17 22.92 8.08
CA LEU A 146 23.91 23.67 8.07
C LEU A 146 23.31 23.77 9.48
N GLU A 147 22.68 24.88 9.75
CA GLU A 147 21.98 25.10 11.01
C GLU A 147 20.80 24.12 11.20
N PRO A 148 20.47 23.73 12.41
CA PRO A 148 19.34 22.86 12.69
C PRO A 148 18.01 23.50 12.30
N ILE A 149 17.02 22.66 12.02
CA ILE A 149 15.64 23.09 11.76
C ILE A 149 14.77 22.66 12.95
N ASP A 150 14.10 23.61 13.57
CA ASP A 150 13.21 23.35 14.71
C ASP A 150 11.85 22.82 14.31
N SER A 151 11.33 23.28 13.18
CA SER A 151 10.02 22.91 12.65
C SER A 151 10.15 22.42 11.21
N PRO A 152 10.59 21.18 10.98
CA PRO A 152 10.66 20.61 9.65
C PRO A 152 9.26 20.43 9.05
N SER A 153 9.17 20.57 7.73
CA SER A 153 7.95 20.25 6.99
C SER A 153 8.06 18.84 6.43
N TYR A 154 7.09 18.01 6.74
CA TYR A 154 7.04 16.60 6.36
C TYR A 154 5.92 16.31 5.37
N GLY A 155 6.22 15.46 4.37
CA GLY A 155 5.22 14.78 3.56
C GLY A 155 5.30 13.27 3.83
N TYR A 156 4.16 12.62 3.95
CA TYR A 156 4.03 11.19 4.27
C TYR A 156 3.60 10.44 3.02
N TRP A 157 4.57 9.83 2.32
CA TRP A 157 4.39 9.36 0.96
C TRP A 157 4.67 7.87 0.81
N ALA A 158 4.03 7.29 -0.20
CA ALA A 158 4.31 5.98 -0.81
C ALA A 158 4.65 4.86 0.19
N PRO A 159 3.73 4.44 1.06
CA PRO A 159 3.95 3.30 1.93
C PRO A 159 4.01 2.02 1.09
N VAL A 160 4.88 1.08 1.50
CA VAL A 160 4.97 -0.26 0.89
C VAL A 160 4.82 -1.31 1.98
N ALA A 161 3.64 -1.90 2.08
CA ALA A 161 3.35 -2.95 3.05
C ALA A 161 3.56 -4.35 2.45
N ARG A 162 4.17 -5.25 3.22
CA ARG A 162 4.43 -6.64 2.83
C ARG A 162 4.28 -7.58 4.02
N LYS A 163 3.70 -8.74 3.75
CA LYS A 163 3.84 -9.90 4.63
C LYS A 163 5.24 -10.50 4.40
N VAL A 164 6.05 -10.56 5.44
CA VAL A 164 7.43 -11.08 5.38
C VAL A 164 7.56 -12.47 5.99
N ALA A 165 6.63 -12.85 6.86
CA ALA A 165 6.46 -14.19 7.41
C ALA A 165 5.04 -14.35 7.95
N THR A 166 4.65 -15.55 8.36
CA THR A 166 3.40 -15.76 9.08
C THR A 166 3.39 -14.93 10.37
N GLY A 167 2.32 -14.15 10.56
CA GLY A 167 2.20 -13.24 11.71
C GLY A 167 3.25 -12.13 11.75
N LYS A 168 3.88 -11.81 10.62
CA LYS A 168 4.85 -10.72 10.55
C LYS A 168 4.68 -9.88 9.29
N TYR A 169 4.41 -8.60 9.48
CA TYR A 169 4.16 -7.63 8.43
C TYR A 169 5.06 -6.42 8.61
N ARG A 170 5.57 -5.90 7.50
CA ARG A 170 6.41 -4.71 7.43
C ARG A 170 5.80 -3.68 6.53
N MET A 171 5.93 -2.42 6.91
CA MET A 171 5.60 -1.29 6.07
C MET A 171 6.80 -0.35 6.03
N TYR A 172 7.36 -0.17 4.84
CA TYR A 172 8.32 0.88 4.55
C TYR A 172 7.56 2.12 4.12
N TYR A 173 7.96 3.27 4.58
CA TYR A 173 7.28 4.54 4.27
C TYR A 173 8.28 5.65 4.02
N SER A 174 7.92 6.58 3.14
CA SER A 174 8.75 7.73 2.83
C SER A 174 8.31 8.95 3.65
N ILE A 175 9.26 9.61 4.28
CA ILE A 175 9.07 10.93 4.86
C ILE A 175 9.87 11.92 4.03
N VAL A 176 9.17 12.70 3.21
CA VAL A 176 9.77 13.76 2.40
C VAL A 176 9.88 15.03 3.23
N ILE A 177 11.08 15.61 3.27
CA ILE A 177 11.38 16.80 4.05
C ILE A 177 11.72 17.92 3.07
N THR A 178 10.81 18.87 2.89
CA THR A 178 10.90 19.92 1.86
C THR A 178 12.00 20.93 2.12
N ASN A 179 12.37 21.10 3.36
CA ASN A 179 13.41 22.04 3.77
C ASN A 179 14.69 21.35 4.25
N TYR A 180 14.93 20.12 3.82
CA TYR A 180 16.05 19.28 4.27
C TYR A 180 17.42 19.97 4.14
N ILE A 181 17.70 20.58 2.98
CA ILE A 181 18.96 21.30 2.70
C ILE A 181 18.76 22.81 2.56
N LYS A 182 17.61 23.35 3.01
CA LYS A 182 17.33 24.78 2.94
C LYS A 182 18.33 25.55 3.77
N THR A 183 19.01 26.51 3.12
CA THR A 183 20.08 27.31 3.73
C THR A 183 19.64 28.75 3.99
N GLY A 184 18.50 29.19 3.46
CA GLY A 184 18.12 30.60 3.38
C GLY A 184 18.88 31.37 2.32
N LYS A 185 19.65 30.71 1.45
CA LYS A 185 20.44 31.33 0.37
C LYS A 185 19.83 30.96 -0.98
N PRO A 186 19.11 31.89 -1.63
CA PRO A 186 18.39 31.61 -2.88
C PRO A 186 19.28 31.07 -4.00
N GLU A 187 20.54 31.49 -4.07
CA GLU A 187 21.52 31.04 -5.04
C GLU A 187 21.87 29.55 -4.91
N ILE A 188 21.65 28.96 -3.73
CA ILE A 188 21.85 27.54 -3.49
C ILE A 188 20.53 26.77 -3.67
N GLU A 189 19.43 27.36 -3.24
CA GLU A 189 18.12 26.72 -3.21
C GLU A 189 17.41 26.72 -4.58
N ASN A 190 17.74 27.67 -5.44
CA ASN A 190 17.09 27.90 -6.74
C ASN A 190 18.04 27.80 -7.91
N ASN A 191 19.05 26.95 -7.87
CA ASN A 191 20.07 26.88 -8.91
C ASN A 191 19.60 26.31 -10.27
N GLY A 192 18.40 26.68 -10.68
CA GLY A 192 17.85 26.37 -12.00
C GLY A 192 17.11 25.04 -12.08
N ASN A 193 16.92 24.40 -10.98
CA ASN A 193 16.06 23.24 -10.94
C ASN A 193 14.68 23.62 -10.59
N PHE A 194 13.78 23.16 -11.36
CA PHE A 194 12.38 23.08 -11.12
C PHE A 194 11.89 23.83 -9.91
N ASP A 195 10.83 23.91 -9.52
CA ASP A 195 10.10 24.40 -8.36
C ASP A 195 10.80 24.36 -6.98
N GLY A 196 12.11 24.14 -6.92
CA GLY A 196 12.86 24.06 -5.65
C GLY A 196 12.85 22.68 -5.00
N SER A 197 12.31 21.66 -5.65
CA SER A 197 12.21 20.28 -5.13
C SER A 197 13.58 19.65 -4.84
N TRP A 198 14.63 20.11 -5.46
CA TRP A 198 15.99 19.65 -5.20
C TRP A 198 16.48 19.95 -3.77
N THR A 199 15.82 20.79 -3.00
CA THR A 199 16.05 20.97 -1.57
C THR A 199 15.43 19.86 -0.73
N GLU A 200 14.57 19.06 -1.32
CA GLU A 200 13.89 17.97 -0.66
C GLU A 200 14.77 16.71 -0.56
N ARG A 201 14.56 15.96 0.48
CA ARG A 201 15.10 14.61 0.68
C ARG A 201 14.07 13.78 1.39
N ALA A 202 14.13 12.49 1.15
CA ALA A 202 13.27 11.54 1.86
C ALA A 202 14.09 10.66 2.79
N PHE A 203 13.57 10.40 3.96
CA PHE A 203 13.93 9.26 4.78
C PHE A 203 12.96 8.12 4.50
N ILE A 204 13.48 6.91 4.42
CA ILE A 204 12.67 5.70 4.47
C ILE A 204 12.70 5.20 5.90
N GLY A 205 11.51 5.10 6.50
CA GLY A 205 11.29 4.47 7.80
C GLY A 205 10.68 3.08 7.66
N LEU A 206 10.66 2.34 8.75
CA LEU A 206 10.07 1.00 8.84
C LEU A 206 9.11 0.95 10.02
N MET A 207 7.93 0.37 9.76
CA MET A 207 7.00 -0.06 10.81
C MET A 207 6.76 -1.57 10.71
N GLU A 208 6.51 -2.22 11.85
CA GLU A 208 6.14 -3.63 11.90
C GLU A 208 4.85 -3.84 12.70
N THR A 209 4.06 -4.85 12.30
CA THR A 209 2.95 -5.36 13.09
C THR A 209 2.87 -6.89 12.97
N SER A 210 2.30 -7.53 13.97
CA SER A 210 1.90 -8.94 13.91
C SER A 210 0.41 -9.12 13.55
N ASP A 211 -0.36 -8.05 13.65
CA ASP A 211 -1.82 -8.05 13.44
C ASP A 211 -2.26 -6.78 12.68
N PRO A 212 -2.37 -6.85 11.35
CA PRO A 212 -2.85 -5.73 10.56
C PRO A 212 -4.29 -5.30 10.88
N ALA A 213 -5.10 -6.22 11.43
CA ALA A 213 -6.49 -5.92 11.78
C ALA A 213 -6.61 -4.94 12.94
N SER A 214 -5.66 -4.95 13.86
CA SER A 214 -5.59 -3.97 14.95
C SER A 214 -5.24 -2.56 14.49
N ASN A 215 -4.65 -2.44 13.30
CA ASN A 215 -4.07 -1.22 12.76
C ASN A 215 -3.03 -0.55 13.68
N ILE A 216 -2.42 -1.31 14.59
CA ILE A 216 -1.36 -0.87 15.48
C ILE A 216 -0.02 -1.31 14.89
N TRP A 217 0.80 -0.32 14.56
CA TRP A 217 2.12 -0.51 13.97
C TRP A 217 3.20 0.06 14.88
N GLU A 218 4.24 -0.72 15.13
CA GLU A 218 5.40 -0.29 15.89
C GLU A 218 6.44 0.33 14.95
N ASP A 219 6.79 1.59 15.18
CA ASP A 219 7.87 2.24 14.44
C ASP A 219 9.23 1.63 14.79
N LYS A 220 9.98 1.21 13.77
CA LYS A 220 11.32 0.63 13.87
C LYS A 220 12.41 1.62 13.48
N GLY A 221 12.02 2.83 13.12
CA GLY A 221 12.93 3.91 12.84
C GLY A 221 13.49 3.94 11.42
N PHE A 222 14.61 4.60 11.29
CA PHE A 222 15.31 4.91 10.05
C PHE A 222 15.87 3.68 9.33
N VAL A 223 15.67 3.61 8.02
CA VAL A 223 16.26 2.60 7.14
C VAL A 223 17.34 3.22 6.25
N VAL A 224 16.98 4.24 5.46
CA VAL A 224 17.88 4.87 4.49
C VAL A 224 17.43 6.30 4.18
N CYS A 225 18.35 7.15 3.75
CA CYS A 225 18.07 8.44 3.15
C CYS A 225 18.07 8.33 1.62
N SER A 226 17.24 9.09 0.94
CA SER A 226 17.16 9.13 -0.53
C SER A 226 18.46 9.52 -1.22
N ALA A 227 19.32 10.29 -0.56
CA ALA A 227 20.68 10.49 -1.00
C ALA A 227 21.59 9.53 -0.23
N SER A 228 22.33 8.68 -0.91
CA SER A 228 23.17 7.64 -0.34
C SER A 228 24.29 8.16 0.58
N ASP A 229 24.63 9.43 0.45
CA ASP A 229 25.65 10.15 1.21
C ASP A 229 25.05 11.03 2.32
N LYS A 230 23.91 10.62 2.89
CA LYS A 230 23.20 11.34 3.95
C LYS A 230 22.61 12.68 3.51
N GLY A 231 22.34 12.82 2.22
CA GLY A 231 21.82 14.04 1.64
C GLY A 231 22.87 15.13 1.39
N LYS A 232 24.15 14.82 1.58
CA LYS A 232 25.20 15.63 1.00
C LYS A 232 25.04 15.62 -0.49
N THR A 233 24.53 16.68 -0.99
CA THR A 233 24.23 16.78 -2.39
C THR A 233 25.48 16.94 -3.21
N ASP A 234 25.66 16.01 -4.05
CA ASP A 234 26.15 16.34 -5.35
C ASP A 234 25.03 17.07 -6.12
N TYR A 235 24.89 18.36 -5.91
CA TYR A 235 23.93 19.17 -6.63
C TYR A 235 24.05 19.02 -8.13
N GLY A 236 25.25 18.74 -8.65
CA GLY A 236 25.51 18.44 -10.04
C GLY A 236 24.73 17.22 -10.53
N ARG A 237 24.60 16.19 -9.74
CA ARG A 237 23.80 15.00 -10.10
C ARG A 237 22.32 15.27 -10.14
N VAL A 238 21.79 15.98 -9.17
CA VAL A 238 20.38 16.37 -9.15
C VAL A 238 20.07 17.26 -10.36
N SER A 239 20.95 18.22 -10.66
CA SER A 239 20.78 19.12 -11.80
C SER A 239 20.92 18.44 -13.16
N THR A 240 21.57 17.28 -13.25
CA THR A 240 21.69 16.49 -14.47
C THR A 240 20.54 15.52 -14.73
N GLY A 241 19.50 15.57 -13.91
CA GLY A 241 18.31 14.74 -14.09
C GLY A 241 18.50 13.29 -13.66
N ASP A 242 19.47 13.00 -12.82
CA ASP A 242 19.69 11.66 -12.27
C ASP A 242 18.72 11.38 -11.11
N TRP A 243 17.44 11.35 -11.47
CA TRP A 243 16.29 11.13 -10.56
C TRP A 243 16.29 9.74 -9.92
N ASN A 244 17.14 8.84 -10.39
CA ASN A 244 17.25 7.48 -9.85
C ASN A 244 17.76 7.43 -8.40
N CYS A 245 18.20 8.57 -7.87
CA CYS A 245 18.63 8.67 -6.46
C CYS A 245 17.46 8.95 -5.49
N LEU A 246 16.28 9.24 -5.99
CA LEU A 246 15.10 9.46 -5.16
C LEU A 246 14.40 8.11 -4.95
N LEU A 247 14.51 7.56 -3.77
CA LEU A 247 13.70 6.45 -3.32
C LEU A 247 12.34 7.02 -2.87
N TYR A 248 11.33 6.80 -3.67
CA TYR A 248 9.94 7.00 -3.31
C TYR A 248 9.27 5.66 -2.99
#